data_a9465ddb5ccf27e62fb2d12b5fade9ce
#
_entry.id   a9465ddb5ccf27e62fb2d12b5fade9ce
#
_cell.length_a   1.000
_cell.length_b   1.000
_cell.length_c   1.000
_cell.angle_alpha   90.00
_cell.angle_beta   90.00
_cell.angle_gamma   90.00
#
_symmetry.space_group_name_H-M   'P 1'
#
loop_
_entity.id
_entity.type
_entity.pdbx_description
1 polymer ?
#
loop_
_entity_poly.entity_id
_entity_poly.type
_entity_poly.pdbx_seq_one_letter_code
_entity_poly.pdbx_strand_id
1 'polypeptide(L)'
;MSVRVAVIGTGVMGADHARILTSDVPGAALQVICDANGTRARELGDQLGAAHVLTDPLEALSRADVDAVLIASPDSTHADLTIAAMEAGKHVLCEKPLAPTSQDTQRVIEAENRLGERRVHVGFMRRFDPAYGAMKSAMEDGLVGDALMMHNFHRNVTAPEWFTGEMAISNSAPHEFDICRFVLGSEYVSVIAVQMPSKNAIAPVFLVLKTAGGQIVNIEVNNNAAYGYDVRCELVGSTGSVDLKAPVHATYNASLKSVQRFDADWRPRFADAYRLQNKAWINGISRGATDPRLANAWDGLCSILVAEAGVVSLQTGTWQPVSSPDVPALYQGAKANSSLIVPAE
;
A
#
# COMPACT_ATOMS: atom_id res chain seq x y z
N MET A 1 -3.88 23.24 15.86
CA MET A 1 -4.73 22.27 16.59
C MET A 1 -4.28 20.87 16.20
N SER A 2 -4.36 19.91 17.11
CA SER A 2 -4.06 18.51 16.78
C SER A 2 -5.23 17.87 16.06
N VAL A 3 -4.96 16.99 15.08
CA VAL A 3 -5.94 16.14 14.41
C VAL A 3 -6.27 14.97 15.33
N ARG A 4 -7.54 14.82 15.70
CA ARG A 4 -8.03 13.79 16.62
C ARG A 4 -8.37 12.54 15.80
N VAL A 5 -7.60 11.47 16.03
CA VAL A 5 -7.64 10.25 15.21
C VAL A 5 -8.32 9.13 15.98
N ALA A 6 -9.26 8.43 15.32
CA ALA A 6 -9.73 7.12 15.72
C ALA A 6 -8.97 6.04 14.94
N VAL A 7 -8.49 5.01 15.62
CA VAL A 7 -7.91 3.81 15.01
C VAL A 7 -8.89 2.65 15.17
N ILE A 8 -9.36 2.10 14.04
CA ILE A 8 -10.29 0.97 13.98
C ILE A 8 -9.54 -0.29 13.55
N GLY A 9 -9.57 -1.29 14.41
CA GLY A 9 -8.76 -2.50 14.32
C GLY A 9 -7.44 -2.33 15.07
N THR A 10 -7.15 -3.26 15.99
CA THR A 10 -5.95 -3.27 16.83
C THR A 10 -5.11 -4.53 16.60
N GLY A 11 -5.21 -5.08 15.38
CA GLY A 11 -4.29 -6.11 14.89
C GLY A 11 -2.85 -5.57 14.78
N VAL A 12 -1.97 -6.33 14.13
CA VAL A 12 -0.56 -5.96 13.98
C VAL A 12 -0.40 -4.55 13.41
N MET A 13 -1.10 -4.24 12.31
CA MET A 13 -0.95 -2.94 11.64
C MET A 13 -1.65 -1.81 12.40
N GLY A 14 -2.88 -2.00 12.89
CA GLY A 14 -3.56 -0.96 13.65
C GLY A 14 -2.85 -0.57 14.94
N ALA A 15 -2.29 -1.55 15.66
CA ALA A 15 -1.47 -1.28 16.85
C ALA A 15 -0.18 -0.52 16.50
N ASP A 16 0.45 -0.86 15.37
CA ASP A 16 1.66 -0.17 14.92
C ASP A 16 1.36 1.28 14.50
N HIS A 17 0.31 1.49 13.71
CA HIS A 17 -0.16 2.84 13.37
C HIS A 17 -0.52 3.67 14.59
N ALA A 18 -1.22 3.09 15.59
CA ALA A 18 -1.57 3.80 16.81
C ALA A 18 -0.32 4.27 17.58
N ARG A 19 0.72 3.42 17.67
CA ARG A 19 2.01 3.79 18.26
C ARG A 19 2.69 4.90 17.48
N ILE A 20 2.78 4.79 16.16
CA ILE A 20 3.38 5.81 15.28
C ILE A 20 2.66 7.15 15.43
N LEU A 21 1.32 7.16 15.42
CA LEU A 21 0.53 8.39 15.58
C LEU A 21 0.79 9.06 16.94
N THR A 22 0.98 8.26 18.00
CA THR A 22 1.20 8.77 19.36
C THR A 22 2.64 9.26 19.55
N SER A 23 3.64 8.52 19.04
CA SER A 23 5.05 8.78 19.35
C SER A 23 5.76 9.64 18.31
N ASP A 24 5.42 9.49 17.01
CA ASP A 24 6.26 9.95 15.91
C ASP A 24 5.61 10.97 14.99
N VAL A 25 4.32 11.28 15.21
CA VAL A 25 3.57 12.20 14.35
C VAL A 25 3.09 13.42 15.15
N PRO A 26 3.90 14.49 15.22
CA PRO A 26 3.48 15.74 15.84
C PRO A 26 2.20 16.27 15.17
N GLY A 27 1.25 16.69 16.01
CA GLY A 27 -0.05 17.19 15.51
C GLY A 27 -1.14 16.12 15.38
N ALA A 28 -0.84 14.85 15.63
CA ALA A 28 -1.86 13.82 15.85
C ALA A 28 -2.22 13.71 17.34
N ALA A 29 -3.47 13.38 17.64
CA ALA A 29 -3.95 13.01 18.98
C ALA A 29 -4.75 11.70 18.86
N LEU A 30 -4.33 10.67 19.58
CA LEU A 30 -5.04 9.39 19.60
C LEU A 30 -6.32 9.54 20.42
N GLN A 31 -7.43 9.75 19.74
CA GLN A 31 -8.72 10.03 20.38
C GLN A 31 -9.47 8.74 20.73
N VAL A 32 -9.50 7.78 19.80
CA VAL A 32 -10.23 6.52 19.99
C VAL A 32 -9.37 5.34 19.54
N ILE A 33 -9.37 4.29 20.34
CA ILE A 33 -9.01 2.94 19.96
C ILE A 33 -10.29 2.10 19.91
N CYS A 34 -10.54 1.44 18.76
CA CYS A 34 -11.71 0.62 18.53
C CYS A 34 -11.32 -0.75 17.98
N ASP A 35 -11.81 -1.82 18.61
CA ASP A 35 -11.66 -3.21 18.13
C ASP A 35 -12.81 -4.06 18.67
N ALA A 36 -13.34 -4.97 17.85
CA ALA A 36 -14.37 -5.94 18.28
C ALA A 36 -13.89 -6.79 19.49
N ASN A 37 -12.59 -7.00 19.64
CA ASN A 37 -11.99 -7.56 20.83
C ASN A 37 -11.74 -6.43 21.87
N GLY A 38 -12.71 -6.20 22.76
CA GLY A 38 -12.65 -5.14 23.77
C GLY A 38 -11.48 -5.25 24.73
N THR A 39 -10.95 -6.45 25.00
CA THR A 39 -9.76 -6.63 25.86
C THR A 39 -8.54 -6.06 25.16
N ARG A 40 -8.30 -6.45 23.89
CA ARG A 40 -7.18 -5.97 23.09
C ARG A 40 -7.26 -4.45 22.85
N ALA A 41 -8.47 -3.93 22.60
CA ALA A 41 -8.68 -2.48 22.48
C ALA A 41 -8.30 -1.73 23.75
N ARG A 42 -8.69 -2.25 24.92
CA ARG A 42 -8.41 -1.63 26.23
C ARG A 42 -6.92 -1.67 26.53
N GLU A 43 -6.28 -2.82 26.39
CA GLU A 43 -4.83 -2.95 26.63
C GLU A 43 -4.02 -1.94 25.81
N LEU A 44 -4.33 -1.81 24.50
CA LEU A 44 -3.65 -0.85 23.64
C LEU A 44 -4.02 0.58 23.98
N GLY A 45 -5.29 0.86 24.24
CA GLY A 45 -5.78 2.20 24.61
C GLY A 45 -5.13 2.71 25.89
N ASP A 46 -5.07 1.88 26.93
CA ASP A 46 -4.44 2.22 28.22
C ASP A 46 -2.93 2.44 28.03
N GLN A 47 -2.26 1.57 27.23
CA GLN A 47 -0.83 1.68 26.94
C GLN A 47 -0.48 3.00 26.23
N LEU A 48 -1.32 3.45 25.29
CA LEU A 48 -1.04 4.62 24.45
C LEU A 48 -1.74 5.90 24.91
N GLY A 49 -2.56 5.82 25.96
CA GLY A 49 -3.28 6.97 26.51
C GLY A 49 -4.39 7.47 25.59
N ALA A 50 -5.12 6.57 24.93
CA ALA A 50 -6.27 6.92 24.12
C ALA A 50 -7.38 7.52 24.98
N ALA A 51 -8.04 8.58 24.52
CA ALA A 51 -9.11 9.24 25.29
C ALA A 51 -10.33 8.32 25.47
N HIS A 52 -10.60 7.45 24.49
CA HIS A 52 -11.72 6.52 24.51
C HIS A 52 -11.31 5.16 23.97
N VAL A 53 -11.92 4.09 24.52
CA VAL A 53 -11.81 2.72 24.04
C VAL A 53 -13.21 2.21 23.72
N LEU A 54 -13.43 1.79 22.48
CA LEU A 54 -14.74 1.37 21.97
C LEU A 54 -14.66 -0.03 21.34
N THR A 55 -15.82 -0.68 21.18
CA THR A 55 -15.93 -1.94 20.45
C THR A 55 -16.81 -1.85 19.20
N ASP A 56 -17.62 -0.80 19.09
CA ASP A 56 -18.42 -0.51 17.91
C ASP A 56 -17.75 0.57 17.06
N PRO A 57 -17.32 0.25 15.82
CA PRO A 57 -16.70 1.22 14.93
C PRO A 57 -17.67 2.35 14.54
N LEU A 58 -18.98 2.12 14.42
CA LEU A 58 -19.93 3.15 14.04
C LEU A 58 -20.09 4.20 15.17
N GLU A 59 -19.99 3.79 16.42
CA GLU A 59 -19.91 4.71 17.54
C GLU A 59 -18.67 5.61 17.43
N ALA A 60 -17.51 5.04 17.10
CA ALA A 60 -16.28 5.82 16.89
C ALA A 60 -16.42 6.85 15.75
N LEU A 61 -17.05 6.46 14.63
CA LEU A 61 -17.26 7.31 13.47
C LEU A 61 -18.23 8.47 13.76
N SER A 62 -19.26 8.25 14.58
CA SER A 62 -20.28 9.26 14.91
C SER A 62 -19.79 10.37 15.86
N ARG A 63 -18.63 10.19 16.48
CA ARG A 63 -18.12 11.14 17.48
C ARG A 63 -17.76 12.49 16.89
N ALA A 64 -18.22 13.57 17.48
CA ALA A 64 -17.88 14.93 17.09
C ALA A 64 -16.44 15.34 17.48
N ASP A 65 -15.81 14.59 18.41
CA ASP A 65 -14.42 14.81 18.83
C ASP A 65 -13.41 13.93 18.08
N VAL A 66 -13.78 13.37 16.92
CA VAL A 66 -12.92 12.66 15.97
C VAL A 66 -12.90 13.44 14.66
N ASP A 67 -11.71 13.73 14.14
CA ASP A 67 -11.50 14.45 12.87
C ASP A 67 -11.14 13.50 11.73
N ALA A 68 -10.42 12.42 12.05
CA ALA A 68 -9.87 11.49 11.08
C ALA A 68 -9.92 10.05 11.61
N VAL A 69 -9.98 9.08 10.69
CA VAL A 69 -10.10 7.65 11.00
C VAL A 69 -9.03 6.86 10.26
N LEU A 70 -8.28 6.05 10.99
CA LEU A 70 -7.39 5.05 10.43
C LEU A 70 -8.06 3.69 10.54
N ILE A 71 -8.29 3.03 9.40
CA ILE A 71 -8.95 1.72 9.30
C ILE A 71 -7.90 0.65 9.04
N ALA A 72 -7.74 -0.28 9.97
CA ALA A 72 -6.84 -1.42 9.92
C ALA A 72 -7.53 -2.69 10.48
N SER A 73 -8.84 -2.78 10.29
CA SER A 73 -9.71 -3.91 10.59
C SER A 73 -9.58 -4.99 9.50
N PRO A 74 -10.31 -6.11 9.54
CA PRO A 74 -10.31 -7.08 8.44
C PRO A 74 -10.75 -6.46 7.11
N ASP A 75 -10.09 -6.86 6.01
CA ASP A 75 -10.27 -6.30 4.66
C ASP A 75 -11.74 -6.21 4.21
N SER A 76 -12.55 -7.21 4.61
CA SER A 76 -13.99 -7.26 4.31
C SER A 76 -14.82 -6.13 4.90
N THR A 77 -14.29 -5.39 5.87
CA THR A 77 -14.96 -4.26 6.52
C THR A 77 -14.53 -2.91 5.98
N HIS A 78 -13.45 -2.87 5.18
CA HIS A 78 -12.81 -1.63 4.78
C HIS A 78 -13.74 -0.71 4.00
N ALA A 79 -14.42 -1.22 2.96
CA ALA A 79 -15.29 -0.39 2.12
C ALA A 79 -16.43 0.27 2.91
N ASP A 80 -17.16 -0.53 3.69
CA ASP A 80 -18.33 -0.02 4.45
C ASP A 80 -17.92 0.97 5.53
N LEU A 81 -16.84 0.69 6.26
CA LEU A 81 -16.32 1.62 7.28
C LEU A 81 -15.76 2.90 6.66
N THR A 82 -15.09 2.79 5.50
CA THR A 82 -14.58 3.94 4.76
C THR A 82 -15.72 4.85 4.28
N ILE A 83 -16.78 4.28 3.71
CA ILE A 83 -17.96 5.02 3.27
C ILE A 83 -18.63 5.70 4.46
N ALA A 84 -18.89 4.97 5.55
CA ALA A 84 -19.51 5.51 6.76
C ALA A 84 -18.67 6.65 7.39
N ALA A 85 -17.34 6.51 7.40
CA ALA A 85 -16.44 7.55 7.90
C ALA A 85 -16.52 8.83 7.05
N MET A 86 -16.50 8.70 5.72
CA MET A 86 -16.65 9.84 4.80
C MET A 86 -17.99 10.55 4.97
N GLU A 87 -19.08 9.78 5.04
CA GLU A 87 -20.45 10.32 5.24
C GLU A 87 -20.59 11.03 6.60
N ALA A 88 -19.82 10.58 7.62
CA ALA A 88 -19.69 11.28 8.90
C ALA A 88 -18.71 12.48 8.85
N GLY A 89 -18.22 12.86 7.66
CA GLY A 89 -17.35 14.01 7.46
C GLY A 89 -15.89 13.79 7.86
N LYS A 90 -15.43 12.53 8.05
CA LYS A 90 -14.07 12.24 8.51
C LYS A 90 -13.10 12.08 7.33
N HIS A 91 -11.81 12.41 7.56
CA HIS A 91 -10.72 11.99 6.68
C HIS A 91 -10.35 10.55 6.98
N VAL A 92 -10.04 9.77 5.95
CA VAL A 92 -9.78 8.34 6.09
C VAL A 92 -8.38 7.97 5.58
N LEU A 93 -7.64 7.21 6.38
CA LEU A 93 -6.52 6.38 5.92
C LEU A 93 -6.92 4.92 6.13
N CYS A 94 -7.17 4.21 5.04
CA CYS A 94 -7.54 2.81 5.07
C CYS A 94 -6.34 1.94 4.69
N GLU A 95 -6.02 0.91 5.48
CA GLU A 95 -5.01 -0.07 5.09
C GLU A 95 -5.39 -0.78 3.79
N LYS A 96 -4.38 -1.26 3.10
CA LYS A 96 -4.57 -2.02 1.86
C LYS A 96 -5.01 -3.48 2.16
N PRO A 97 -5.82 -4.08 1.27
CA PRO A 97 -6.50 -3.46 0.13
C PRO A 97 -7.64 -2.54 0.58
N LEU A 98 -7.99 -1.53 -0.22
CA LEU A 98 -9.10 -0.63 0.11
C LEU A 98 -10.43 -1.38 0.25
N ALA A 99 -10.58 -2.48 -0.49
CA ALA A 99 -11.66 -3.45 -0.35
C ALA A 99 -11.21 -4.80 -0.95
N PRO A 100 -11.90 -5.93 -0.66
CA PRO A 100 -11.57 -7.22 -1.23
C PRO A 100 -11.80 -7.32 -2.75
N THR A 101 -12.72 -6.52 -3.32
CA THR A 101 -13.11 -6.55 -4.73
C THR A 101 -13.05 -5.18 -5.39
N SER A 102 -12.88 -5.17 -6.72
CA SER A 102 -12.97 -3.94 -7.50
C SER A 102 -14.36 -3.31 -7.41
N GLN A 103 -15.42 -4.10 -7.33
CA GLN A 103 -16.80 -3.63 -7.16
C GLN A 103 -16.97 -2.86 -5.83
N ASP A 104 -16.47 -3.38 -4.72
CA ASP A 104 -16.54 -2.68 -3.43
C ASP A 104 -15.67 -1.43 -3.41
N THR A 105 -14.50 -1.46 -4.07
CA THR A 105 -13.66 -0.28 -4.23
C THR A 105 -14.36 0.81 -5.06
N GLN A 106 -15.09 0.43 -6.11
CA GLN A 106 -15.89 1.37 -6.89
C GLN A 106 -16.99 2.05 -6.05
N ARG A 107 -17.63 1.34 -5.11
CA ARG A 107 -18.59 1.94 -4.17
C ARG A 107 -17.96 3.07 -3.33
N VAL A 108 -16.70 2.90 -2.90
CA VAL A 108 -15.97 3.95 -2.19
C VAL A 108 -15.72 5.15 -3.10
N ILE A 109 -15.28 4.93 -4.34
CA ILE A 109 -15.05 5.99 -5.34
C ILE A 109 -16.36 6.74 -5.66
N GLU A 110 -17.46 6.02 -5.82
CA GLU A 110 -18.78 6.63 -6.03
C GLU A 110 -19.23 7.48 -4.85
N ALA A 111 -18.93 7.04 -3.60
CA ALA A 111 -19.22 7.82 -2.41
C ALA A 111 -18.40 9.13 -2.39
N GLU A 112 -17.09 9.11 -2.70
CA GLU A 112 -16.27 10.32 -2.83
C GLU A 112 -16.80 11.24 -3.94
N ASN A 113 -17.19 10.68 -5.10
CA ASN A 113 -17.76 11.47 -6.19
C ASN A 113 -19.08 12.16 -5.79
N ARG A 114 -19.95 11.49 -5.00
CA ARG A 114 -21.18 12.12 -4.46
C ARG A 114 -20.87 13.24 -3.47
N LEU A 115 -19.82 13.12 -2.68
CA LEU A 115 -19.37 14.16 -1.75
C LEU A 115 -18.67 15.31 -2.47
N GLY A 116 -18.14 15.10 -3.67
CA GLY A 116 -17.42 16.10 -4.46
C GLY A 116 -16.01 16.43 -3.94
N GLU A 117 -15.48 15.64 -3.00
CA GLU A 117 -14.13 15.81 -2.45
C GLU A 117 -13.47 14.48 -2.11
N ARG A 118 -12.12 14.46 -2.24
CA ARG A 118 -11.32 13.29 -1.87
C ARG A 118 -11.00 13.33 -0.37
N ARG A 119 -11.43 12.31 0.35
CA ARG A 119 -11.19 12.14 1.79
C ARG A 119 -10.47 10.85 2.12
N VAL A 120 -10.37 9.93 1.14
CA VAL A 120 -9.81 8.59 1.33
C VAL A 120 -8.37 8.53 0.84
N HIS A 121 -7.51 8.00 1.69
CA HIS A 121 -6.17 7.56 1.34
C HIS A 121 -6.00 6.07 1.65
N VAL A 122 -5.18 5.40 0.84
CA VAL A 122 -4.91 3.96 0.96
C VAL A 122 -3.50 3.74 1.49
N GLY A 123 -3.33 2.76 2.37
CA GLY A 123 -2.10 2.43 3.08
C GLY A 123 -0.98 1.86 2.19
N PHE A 124 -0.68 2.48 1.06
CA PHE A 124 0.46 2.15 0.21
C PHE A 124 1.73 2.88 0.67
N MET A 125 2.24 2.49 1.83
CA MET A 125 3.36 3.14 2.50
C MET A 125 4.66 3.17 1.68
N ARG A 126 4.85 2.25 0.73
CA ARG A 126 6.10 2.20 -0.06
C ARG A 126 6.34 3.46 -0.89
N ARG A 127 5.30 4.24 -1.22
CA ARG A 127 5.43 5.56 -1.85
C ARG A 127 6.18 6.57 -0.98
N PHE A 128 6.30 6.28 0.32
CA PHE A 128 7.03 7.08 1.31
C PHE A 128 8.38 6.49 1.70
N ASP A 129 8.74 5.31 1.18
CA ASP A 129 10.09 4.76 1.36
C ASP A 129 11.11 5.63 0.63
N PRO A 130 12.14 6.15 1.33
CA PRO A 130 13.15 6.99 0.72
C PRO A 130 13.85 6.37 -0.49
N ALA A 131 14.04 5.04 -0.50
CA ALA A 131 14.70 4.37 -1.61
C ALA A 131 13.83 4.33 -2.87
N TYR A 132 12.52 4.08 -2.76
CA TYR A 132 11.59 4.20 -3.89
C TYR A 132 11.41 5.65 -4.34
N GLY A 133 11.45 6.60 -3.40
CA GLY A 133 11.48 8.03 -3.72
C GLY A 133 12.70 8.42 -4.55
N ALA A 134 13.89 7.95 -4.17
CA ALA A 134 15.12 8.18 -4.93
C ALA A 134 15.07 7.53 -6.33
N MET A 135 14.50 6.31 -6.44
CA MET A 135 14.32 5.64 -7.73
C MET A 135 13.39 6.44 -8.66
N LYS A 136 12.28 6.94 -8.14
CA LYS A 136 11.34 7.78 -8.90
C LYS A 136 12.01 9.08 -9.35
N SER A 137 12.71 9.78 -8.48
CA SER A 137 13.43 10.99 -8.82
C SER A 137 14.49 10.74 -9.89
N ALA A 138 15.28 9.66 -9.79
CA ALA A 138 16.28 9.31 -10.78
C ALA A 138 15.68 9.08 -12.18
N MET A 139 14.47 8.51 -12.25
CA MET A 139 13.72 8.35 -13.49
C MET A 139 13.22 9.71 -14.02
N GLU A 140 12.58 10.52 -13.16
CA GLU A 140 12.02 11.82 -13.55
C GLU A 140 13.11 12.83 -13.97
N ASP A 141 14.29 12.76 -13.36
CA ASP A 141 15.46 13.57 -13.70
C ASP A 141 16.20 13.07 -14.97
N GLY A 142 15.73 11.97 -15.58
CA GLY A 142 16.33 11.38 -16.78
C GLY A 142 17.68 10.69 -16.55
N LEU A 143 18.05 10.41 -15.29
CA LEU A 143 19.36 9.86 -14.92
C LEU A 143 19.62 8.47 -15.53
N VAL A 144 18.57 7.69 -15.77
CA VAL A 144 18.63 6.35 -16.35
C VAL A 144 18.10 6.28 -17.78
N GLY A 145 17.75 7.43 -18.37
CA GLY A 145 17.08 7.52 -19.67
C GLY A 145 15.62 7.03 -19.59
N ASP A 146 15.08 6.56 -20.72
CA ASP A 146 13.71 6.05 -20.78
C ASP A 146 13.58 4.76 -19.95
N ALA A 147 12.58 4.69 -19.08
CA ALA A 147 12.30 3.50 -18.29
C ALA A 147 11.84 2.35 -19.20
N LEU A 148 12.49 1.20 -19.10
CA LEU A 148 12.21 0.02 -19.92
C LEU A 148 11.54 -1.09 -19.12
N MET A 149 12.04 -1.36 -17.90
CA MET A 149 11.47 -2.42 -17.06
C MET A 149 11.75 -2.22 -15.58
N MET A 150 10.94 -2.90 -14.74
CA MET A 150 11.17 -3.02 -13.30
C MET A 150 11.18 -4.49 -12.89
N HIS A 151 12.18 -4.89 -12.10
CA HIS A 151 12.32 -6.20 -11.50
C HIS A 151 12.01 -6.11 -10.01
N ASN A 152 11.08 -6.93 -9.52
CA ASN A 152 10.64 -6.87 -8.14
C ASN A 152 10.70 -8.23 -7.46
N PHE A 153 11.16 -8.23 -6.22
CA PHE A 153 11.16 -9.39 -5.33
C PHE A 153 10.41 -9.04 -4.05
N HIS A 154 9.39 -9.84 -3.73
CA HIS A 154 8.64 -9.73 -2.49
C HIS A 154 8.68 -11.07 -1.77
N ARG A 155 9.51 -11.18 -0.75
CA ARG A 155 9.74 -12.41 -0.03
C ARG A 155 9.43 -12.25 1.46
N ASN A 156 8.41 -12.96 1.92
CA ASN A 156 8.05 -13.09 3.33
C ASN A 156 8.66 -14.37 3.90
N VAL A 157 8.98 -14.37 5.19
CA VAL A 157 9.62 -15.51 5.89
C VAL A 157 8.74 -16.75 5.87
N THR A 158 7.44 -16.57 6.14
CA THR A 158 6.44 -17.64 6.16
C THR A 158 5.06 -17.08 5.89
N ALA A 159 4.21 -17.86 5.25
CA ALA A 159 2.79 -17.60 5.11
C ALA A 159 2.01 -18.25 6.28
N PRO A 160 0.90 -17.64 6.74
CA PRO A 160 -0.04 -18.30 7.64
C PRO A 160 -0.63 -19.57 6.98
N GLU A 161 -1.06 -20.53 7.79
CA GLU A 161 -1.64 -21.80 7.29
C GLU A 161 -2.88 -21.63 6.39
N TRP A 162 -3.64 -20.56 6.62
CA TRP A 162 -4.84 -20.25 5.82
C TRP A 162 -4.54 -19.54 4.49
N PHE A 163 -3.28 -19.16 4.25
CA PHE A 163 -2.89 -18.42 3.05
C PHE A 163 -2.87 -19.32 1.81
N THR A 164 -3.46 -18.88 0.70
CA THR A 164 -3.51 -19.62 -0.57
C THR A 164 -2.53 -19.06 -1.60
N GLY A 165 -2.28 -19.82 -2.69
CA GLY A 165 -1.43 -19.33 -3.79
C GLY A 165 -1.98 -18.06 -4.45
N GLU A 166 -3.30 -17.95 -4.59
CA GLU A 166 -3.95 -16.75 -5.13
C GLU A 166 -3.75 -15.52 -4.23
N MET A 167 -3.64 -15.71 -2.92
CA MET A 167 -3.37 -14.63 -1.98
C MET A 167 -1.97 -14.03 -2.14
N ALA A 168 -1.03 -14.73 -2.75
CA ALA A 168 0.24 -14.14 -3.16
C ALA A 168 0.01 -12.97 -4.14
N ILE A 169 -1.01 -13.09 -5.00
CA ILE A 169 -1.38 -12.04 -5.96
C ILE A 169 -2.31 -11.00 -5.31
N SER A 170 -3.37 -11.44 -4.63
CA SER A 170 -4.42 -10.53 -4.14
C SER A 170 -4.07 -9.82 -2.83
N ASN A 171 -3.18 -10.38 -2.01
CA ASN A 171 -2.83 -9.81 -0.70
C ASN A 171 -1.39 -9.30 -0.62
N SER A 172 -0.39 -10.02 -1.17
CA SER A 172 1.01 -9.59 -1.10
C SER A 172 1.40 -8.64 -2.23
N ALA A 173 1.16 -9.00 -3.49
CA ALA A 173 1.58 -8.24 -4.67
C ALA A 173 0.94 -6.83 -4.85
N PRO A 174 -0.19 -6.44 -4.21
CA PRO A 174 -0.74 -5.10 -4.35
C PRO A 174 0.26 -3.97 -4.03
N HIS A 175 1.21 -4.20 -3.14
CA HIS A 175 2.28 -3.25 -2.88
C HIS A 175 3.19 -3.03 -4.10
N GLU A 176 3.52 -4.09 -4.84
CA GLU A 176 4.31 -4.03 -6.06
C GLU A 176 3.52 -3.39 -7.18
N PHE A 177 2.22 -3.73 -7.32
CA PHE A 177 1.37 -3.12 -8.33
C PHE A 177 1.28 -1.60 -8.16
N ASP A 178 1.08 -1.14 -6.93
CA ASP A 178 1.00 0.28 -6.64
C ASP A 178 2.33 0.99 -6.83
N ILE A 179 3.42 0.46 -6.26
CA ILE A 179 4.70 1.19 -6.27
C ILE A 179 5.32 1.27 -7.66
N CYS A 180 5.22 0.22 -8.49
CA CYS A 180 5.72 0.26 -9.86
C CYS A 180 4.89 1.23 -10.71
N ARG A 181 3.55 1.21 -10.56
CA ARG A 181 2.65 2.17 -11.21
C ARG A 181 3.00 3.62 -10.81
N PHE A 182 3.27 3.85 -9.52
CA PHE A 182 3.67 5.15 -8.98
C PHE A 182 5.04 5.63 -9.52
N VAL A 183 6.04 4.74 -9.57
CA VAL A 183 7.37 5.06 -10.08
C VAL A 183 7.31 5.32 -11.57
N LEU A 184 6.74 4.40 -12.36
CA LEU A 184 6.69 4.49 -13.83
C LEU A 184 5.71 5.56 -14.34
N GLY A 185 4.73 5.99 -13.52
CA GLY A 185 3.67 6.91 -13.96
C GLY A 185 2.80 6.34 -15.09
N SER A 186 2.68 5.01 -15.19
CA SER A 186 2.01 4.33 -16.29
C SER A 186 1.04 3.25 -15.77
N GLU A 187 -0.14 3.15 -16.42
CA GLU A 187 -1.15 2.14 -16.08
C GLU A 187 -0.79 0.78 -16.68
N TYR A 188 -1.20 -0.31 -16.00
CA TYR A 188 -1.08 -1.65 -16.57
C TYR A 188 -2.16 -1.92 -17.60
N VAL A 189 -1.80 -2.67 -18.64
CA VAL A 189 -2.72 -3.10 -19.71
C VAL A 189 -2.90 -4.60 -19.79
N SER A 190 -1.96 -5.39 -19.27
CA SER A 190 -2.08 -6.85 -19.22
C SER A 190 -1.15 -7.47 -18.21
N VAL A 191 -1.51 -8.69 -17.74
CA VAL A 191 -0.74 -9.48 -16.80
C VAL A 191 -0.77 -10.96 -17.18
N ILE A 192 0.36 -11.65 -16.94
CA ILE A 192 0.42 -13.11 -16.87
C ILE A 192 1.02 -13.53 -15.54
N ALA A 193 0.43 -14.54 -14.91
CA ALA A 193 0.88 -15.11 -13.65
C ALA A 193 1.15 -16.61 -13.83
N VAL A 194 2.27 -17.07 -13.26
CA VAL A 194 2.66 -18.48 -13.28
C VAL A 194 3.10 -18.93 -11.89
N GLN A 195 2.77 -20.17 -11.54
CA GLN A 195 3.16 -20.78 -10.28
C GLN A 195 3.51 -22.26 -10.51
N MET A 196 4.55 -22.75 -9.86
CA MET A 196 4.86 -24.17 -9.87
C MET A 196 3.89 -24.94 -8.96
N PRO A 197 3.47 -26.16 -9.36
CA PRO A 197 2.75 -27.05 -8.43
C PRO A 197 3.60 -27.32 -7.17
N SER A 198 2.97 -27.21 -6.01
CA SER A 198 3.60 -27.53 -4.72
C SER A 198 2.69 -28.40 -3.88
N LYS A 199 3.27 -29.38 -3.15
CA LYS A 199 2.52 -30.30 -2.29
C LYS A 199 2.45 -29.85 -0.83
N ASN A 200 3.46 -29.14 -0.34
CA ASN A 200 3.67 -28.94 1.10
C ASN A 200 3.78 -27.48 1.53
N ALA A 201 3.89 -26.55 0.60
CA ALA A 201 3.99 -25.12 0.87
C ALA A 201 3.49 -24.34 -0.34
N ILE A 202 3.11 -23.08 -0.13
CA ILE A 202 2.74 -22.20 -1.24
C ILE A 202 4.02 -21.93 -2.06
N ALA A 203 3.98 -22.35 -3.32
CA ALA A 203 5.08 -22.05 -4.23
C ALA A 203 5.14 -20.55 -4.55
N PRO A 204 6.32 -20.01 -4.87
CA PRO A 204 6.41 -18.65 -5.39
C PRO A 204 5.53 -18.43 -6.61
N VAL A 205 4.91 -17.26 -6.69
CA VAL A 205 4.20 -16.79 -7.89
C VAL A 205 5.11 -15.81 -8.63
N PHE A 206 5.16 -15.95 -9.94
CA PHE A 206 5.85 -15.00 -10.80
C PHE A 206 4.84 -14.34 -11.74
N LEU A 207 4.86 -13.00 -11.77
CA LEU A 207 4.00 -12.21 -12.63
C LEU A 207 4.86 -11.40 -13.62
N VAL A 208 4.35 -11.27 -14.84
CA VAL A 208 4.85 -10.33 -15.84
C VAL A 208 3.70 -9.43 -16.26
N LEU A 209 3.91 -8.12 -16.20
CA LEU A 209 2.91 -7.12 -16.55
C LEU A 209 3.44 -6.21 -17.64
N LYS A 210 2.53 -5.72 -18.49
CA LYS A 210 2.81 -4.68 -19.48
C LYS A 210 2.08 -3.41 -19.09
N THR A 211 2.75 -2.28 -19.28
CA THR A 211 2.14 -0.97 -19.06
C THR A 211 1.71 -0.33 -20.38
N ALA A 212 0.85 0.68 -20.31
CA ALA A 212 0.43 1.49 -21.45
C ALA A 212 1.60 2.25 -22.09
N GLY A 213 2.63 2.59 -21.31
CA GLY A 213 3.87 3.20 -21.80
C GLY A 213 4.86 2.19 -22.43
N GLY A 214 4.50 0.91 -22.52
CA GLY A 214 5.33 -0.13 -23.13
C GLY A 214 6.35 -0.78 -22.19
N GLN A 215 6.47 -0.33 -20.94
CA GLN A 215 7.39 -0.91 -19.96
C GLN A 215 6.93 -2.31 -19.54
N ILE A 216 7.89 -3.15 -19.14
CA ILE A 216 7.64 -4.48 -18.57
C ILE A 216 7.94 -4.44 -17.07
N VAL A 217 7.02 -4.95 -16.27
CA VAL A 217 7.21 -5.15 -14.84
C VAL A 217 7.17 -6.65 -14.56
N ASN A 218 8.18 -7.19 -13.90
CA ASN A 218 8.11 -8.53 -13.35
C ASN A 218 8.11 -8.50 -11.81
N ILE A 219 7.43 -9.46 -11.22
CA ILE A 219 7.26 -9.55 -9.77
C ILE A 219 7.38 -11.02 -9.37
N GLU A 220 8.35 -11.33 -8.50
CA GLU A 220 8.38 -12.58 -7.78
C GLU A 220 7.76 -12.37 -6.39
N VAL A 221 6.72 -13.15 -6.05
CA VAL A 221 6.15 -13.20 -4.70
C VAL A 221 6.41 -14.57 -4.09
N ASN A 222 7.18 -14.60 -3.01
CA ASN A 222 7.49 -15.82 -2.27
C ASN A 222 7.13 -15.63 -0.79
N ASN A 223 6.04 -16.25 -0.35
CA ASN A 223 5.57 -16.13 1.04
C ASN A 223 6.17 -17.20 1.97
N ASN A 224 7.20 -17.94 1.55
CA ASN A 224 7.91 -18.96 2.32
C ASN A 224 9.43 -18.89 2.12
N ALA A 225 9.98 -17.69 2.08
CA ALA A 225 11.42 -17.44 2.00
C ALA A 225 12.06 -17.51 3.39
N ALA A 226 12.26 -18.72 3.89
CA ALA A 226 12.68 -18.99 5.28
C ALA A 226 13.97 -18.30 5.75
N TYR A 227 14.73 -17.69 4.83
CA TYR A 227 15.97 -16.98 5.19
C TYR A 227 15.75 -15.56 5.71
N GLY A 228 14.56 -14.97 5.49
CA GLY A 228 14.28 -13.63 5.98
C GLY A 228 13.32 -12.84 5.10
N TYR A 229 12.88 -11.67 5.58
CA TYR A 229 12.10 -10.72 4.81
C TYR A 229 13.01 -10.01 3.79
N ASP A 230 12.67 -10.10 2.49
CA ASP A 230 13.52 -9.57 1.43
C ASP A 230 12.67 -8.92 0.32
N VAL A 231 12.64 -7.59 0.30
CA VAL A 231 11.98 -6.80 -0.74
C VAL A 231 13.02 -5.98 -1.47
N ARG A 232 13.16 -6.25 -2.76
CA ARG A 232 14.11 -5.59 -3.67
C ARG A 232 13.41 -5.15 -4.95
N CYS A 233 13.96 -4.11 -5.57
CA CYS A 233 13.50 -3.61 -6.86
C CYS A 233 14.69 -3.08 -7.66
N GLU A 234 14.68 -3.30 -8.97
CA GLU A 234 15.57 -2.65 -9.92
C GLU A 234 14.74 -1.99 -11.02
N LEU A 235 14.96 -0.71 -11.25
CA LEU A 235 14.48 0.03 -12.42
C LEU A 235 15.59 0.03 -13.46
N VAL A 236 15.29 -0.50 -14.64
CA VAL A 236 16.20 -0.52 -15.79
C VAL A 236 15.73 0.49 -16.82
N GLY A 237 16.58 1.42 -17.16
CA GLY A 237 16.39 2.40 -18.22
C GLY A 237 17.28 2.19 -19.42
N SER A 238 17.14 3.04 -20.45
CA SER A 238 17.88 2.94 -21.70
C SER A 238 19.39 3.28 -21.57
N THR A 239 19.78 4.01 -20.51
CA THR A 239 21.17 4.45 -20.30
C THR A 239 21.72 4.07 -18.92
N GLY A 240 20.95 3.44 -18.05
CA GLY A 240 21.37 3.05 -16.71
C GLY A 240 20.31 2.29 -15.93
N SER A 241 20.60 1.95 -14.68
CA SER A 241 19.65 1.31 -13.76
C SER A 241 19.74 1.91 -12.35
N VAL A 242 18.68 1.71 -11.56
CA VAL A 242 18.62 2.04 -10.14
C VAL A 242 18.18 0.83 -9.34
N ASP A 243 19.06 0.37 -8.45
CA ASP A 243 18.78 -0.73 -7.53
C ASP A 243 18.25 -0.22 -6.20
N LEU A 244 17.14 -0.80 -5.75
CA LEU A 244 16.70 -0.69 -4.38
C LEU A 244 17.37 -1.80 -3.57
N LYS A 245 18.32 -1.43 -2.72
CA LYS A 245 18.99 -2.37 -1.82
C LYS A 245 18.26 -2.45 -0.50
N ALA A 246 18.11 -3.68 0.00
CA ALA A 246 17.64 -3.87 1.37
C ALA A 246 18.61 -3.15 2.34
N PRO A 247 18.11 -2.41 3.34
CA PRO A 247 18.97 -1.79 4.32
C PRO A 247 19.77 -2.88 5.04
N VAL A 248 21.08 -2.75 4.99
CA VAL A 248 22.00 -3.57 5.79
C VAL A 248 22.27 -2.81 7.07
N HIS A 249 21.62 -3.21 8.16
CA HIS A 249 21.78 -2.53 9.44
C HIS A 249 23.18 -2.75 10.04
N ALA A 250 23.74 -3.95 9.90
CA ALA A 250 25.09 -4.26 10.35
C ALA A 250 25.65 -5.51 9.63
N THR A 251 26.95 -5.53 9.42
CA THR A 251 27.68 -6.73 9.01
C THR A 251 28.45 -7.27 10.20
N TYR A 252 28.27 -8.54 10.51
CA TYR A 252 28.92 -9.23 11.61
C TYR A 252 30.14 -10.00 11.10
N ASN A 253 31.33 -9.68 11.60
CA ASN A 253 32.55 -10.38 11.26
C ASN A 253 32.97 -11.24 12.45
N ALA A 254 32.79 -12.56 12.37
CA ALA A 254 33.14 -13.52 13.40
C ALA A 254 33.48 -14.89 12.80
N SER A 255 34.35 -15.65 13.43
CA SER A 255 34.68 -17.02 13.04
C SER A 255 35.05 -17.16 11.56
N LEU A 256 35.88 -16.23 11.05
CA LEU A 256 36.34 -16.16 9.63
C LEU A 256 35.19 -15.99 8.60
N LYS A 257 34.03 -15.43 9.02
CA LYS A 257 32.85 -15.19 8.19
C LYS A 257 32.39 -13.74 8.31
N SER A 258 31.83 -13.24 7.21
CA SER A 258 31.09 -11.97 7.18
C SER A 258 29.62 -12.29 6.94
N VAL A 259 28.73 -11.87 7.84
CA VAL A 259 27.30 -12.24 7.84
C VAL A 259 26.45 -11.00 7.91
N GLN A 260 25.43 -10.93 7.06
CA GLN A 260 24.34 -9.97 7.11
C GLN A 260 23.07 -10.68 7.58
N ARG A 261 22.23 -9.98 8.34
CA ARG A 261 20.96 -10.52 8.82
C ARG A 261 19.81 -9.89 8.06
N PHE A 262 18.84 -10.71 7.72
CA PHE A 262 17.53 -10.25 7.24
C PHE A 262 16.59 -10.03 8.43
N ASP A 263 15.64 -9.10 8.27
CA ASP A 263 14.57 -8.90 9.23
C ASP A 263 13.59 -10.10 9.20
N ALA A 264 12.86 -10.28 10.31
CA ALA A 264 11.85 -11.33 10.40
C ALA A 264 10.55 -10.97 9.64
N ASP A 265 10.28 -9.68 9.47
CA ASP A 265 9.10 -9.18 8.79
C ASP A 265 9.33 -7.75 8.21
N TRP A 266 8.28 -7.17 7.63
CA TRP A 266 8.32 -5.88 6.92
C TRP A 266 8.46 -4.65 7.84
N ARG A 267 8.13 -4.74 9.11
CA ARG A 267 8.06 -3.59 10.03
C ARG A 267 9.38 -2.84 10.17
N PRO A 268 10.52 -3.50 10.46
CA PRO A 268 11.79 -2.79 10.50
C PRO A 268 12.17 -2.18 9.15
N ARG A 269 11.95 -2.94 8.05
CA ARG A 269 12.28 -2.50 6.68
C ARG A 269 11.55 -1.23 6.27
N PHE A 270 10.27 -1.11 6.63
CA PHE A 270 9.40 -0.01 6.20
C PHE A 270 8.96 0.92 7.34
N ALA A 271 9.62 0.87 8.50
CA ALA A 271 9.27 1.72 9.65
C ALA A 271 9.19 3.22 9.29
N ASP A 272 10.20 3.73 8.59
CA ASP A 272 10.21 5.11 8.13
C ASP A 272 9.10 5.41 7.11
N ALA A 273 8.78 4.47 6.23
CA ALA A 273 7.72 4.65 5.24
C ALA A 273 6.34 4.83 5.90
N TYR A 274 6.00 3.99 6.89
CA TYR A 274 4.76 4.13 7.68
C TYR A 274 4.73 5.45 8.46
N ARG A 275 5.83 5.79 9.12
CA ARG A 275 5.96 7.06 9.86
C ARG A 275 5.76 8.28 8.95
N LEU A 276 6.40 8.29 7.78
CA LEU A 276 6.31 9.38 6.82
C LEU A 276 4.92 9.47 6.18
N GLN A 277 4.29 8.33 5.86
CA GLN A 277 2.91 8.28 5.37
C GLN A 277 1.93 8.89 6.37
N ASN A 278 1.96 8.43 7.63
CA ASN A 278 1.07 8.93 8.66
C ASN A 278 1.29 10.43 8.91
N LYS A 279 2.56 10.88 8.93
CA LYS A 279 2.90 12.29 9.05
C LYS A 279 2.39 13.12 7.88
N ALA A 280 2.51 12.63 6.65
CA ALA A 280 2.01 13.32 5.46
C ALA A 280 0.47 13.44 5.49
N TRP A 281 -0.22 12.37 5.91
CA TRP A 281 -1.68 12.36 6.06
C TRP A 281 -2.15 13.39 7.09
N ILE A 282 -1.61 13.37 8.31
CA ILE A 282 -1.95 14.34 9.38
C ILE A 282 -1.62 15.77 8.98
N ASN A 283 -0.48 15.99 8.35
CA ASN A 283 -0.10 17.33 7.86
C ASN A 283 -1.05 17.81 6.75
N GLY A 284 -1.48 16.92 5.86
CA GLY A 284 -2.45 17.22 4.81
C GLY A 284 -3.77 17.71 5.37
N ILE A 285 -4.32 17.01 6.36
CA ILE A 285 -5.55 17.40 7.06
C ILE A 285 -5.36 18.75 7.74
N SER A 286 -4.28 18.95 8.49
CA SER A 286 -4.03 20.16 9.25
C SER A 286 -3.84 21.41 8.40
N ARG A 287 -3.32 21.24 7.16
CA ARG A 287 -3.00 22.35 6.24
C ARG A 287 -4.00 22.52 5.10
N GLY A 288 -4.94 21.59 4.94
CA GLY A 288 -5.86 21.56 3.80
C GLY A 288 -5.15 21.32 2.46
N ALA A 289 -4.01 20.62 2.46
CA ALA A 289 -3.20 20.36 1.26
C ALA A 289 -2.67 18.92 1.28
N THR A 290 -3.16 18.09 0.37
CA THR A 290 -2.80 16.67 0.28
C THR A 290 -1.39 16.48 -0.30
N ASP A 291 -0.55 15.68 0.35
CA ASP A 291 0.73 15.22 -0.21
C ASP A 291 0.46 14.34 -1.45
N PRO A 292 1.04 14.64 -2.63
CA PRO A 292 0.78 13.90 -3.86
C PRO A 292 1.22 12.42 -3.82
N ARG A 293 2.05 12.04 -2.85
CA ARG A 293 2.44 10.64 -2.64
C ARG A 293 1.37 9.81 -1.96
N LEU A 294 0.43 10.43 -1.25
CA LEU A 294 -0.69 9.70 -0.63
C LEU A 294 -1.55 9.06 -1.72
N ALA A 295 -1.61 7.73 -1.70
CA ALA A 295 -2.47 6.99 -2.61
C ALA A 295 -3.93 7.29 -2.30
N ASN A 296 -4.73 7.49 -3.33
CA ASN A 296 -6.17 7.75 -3.21
C ASN A 296 -7.00 6.49 -3.52
N ALA A 297 -8.32 6.58 -3.46
CA ALA A 297 -9.20 5.44 -3.73
C ALA A 297 -9.06 4.90 -5.17
N TRP A 298 -8.76 5.77 -6.16
CA TRP A 298 -8.48 5.34 -7.53
C TRP A 298 -7.22 4.50 -7.64
N ASP A 299 -6.16 4.86 -6.92
CA ASP A 299 -4.95 4.05 -6.83
C ASP A 299 -5.24 2.67 -6.23
N GLY A 300 -6.11 2.62 -5.22
CA GLY A 300 -6.64 1.38 -4.65
C GLY A 300 -7.34 0.52 -5.70
N LEU A 301 -8.23 1.10 -6.52
CA LEU A 301 -8.92 0.39 -7.59
C LEU A 301 -7.95 -0.17 -8.63
N CYS A 302 -7.01 0.65 -9.10
CA CYS A 302 -6.01 0.21 -10.09
C CYS A 302 -5.24 -1.03 -9.60
N SER A 303 -4.85 -1.06 -8.33
CA SER A 303 -4.14 -2.20 -7.74
C SER A 303 -4.99 -3.47 -7.67
N ILE A 304 -6.29 -3.34 -7.32
CA ILE A 304 -7.21 -4.49 -7.23
C ILE A 304 -7.53 -5.05 -8.62
N LEU A 305 -7.74 -4.21 -9.62
CA LEU A 305 -7.99 -4.66 -11.00
C LEU A 305 -6.82 -5.50 -11.54
N VAL A 306 -5.59 -5.12 -11.23
CA VAL A 306 -4.41 -5.93 -11.57
C VAL A 306 -4.42 -7.26 -10.81
N ALA A 307 -4.75 -7.25 -9.52
CA ALA A 307 -4.81 -8.45 -8.71
C ALA A 307 -5.86 -9.44 -9.21
N GLU A 308 -7.08 -8.97 -9.52
CA GLU A 308 -8.17 -9.79 -10.08
C GLU A 308 -7.75 -10.41 -11.43
N ALA A 309 -7.20 -9.62 -12.35
CA ALA A 309 -6.68 -10.11 -13.62
C ALA A 309 -5.53 -11.13 -13.42
N GLY A 310 -4.65 -10.88 -12.47
CA GLY A 310 -3.55 -11.79 -12.12
C GLY A 310 -4.03 -13.14 -11.57
N VAL A 311 -5.07 -13.16 -10.74
CA VAL A 311 -5.68 -14.40 -10.24
C VAL A 311 -6.32 -15.19 -11.39
N VAL A 312 -7.07 -14.53 -12.29
CA VAL A 312 -7.64 -15.18 -13.47
C VAL A 312 -6.52 -15.73 -14.38
N SER A 313 -5.42 -14.98 -14.54
CA SER A 313 -4.26 -15.44 -15.30
C SER A 313 -3.62 -16.68 -14.68
N LEU A 314 -3.47 -16.74 -13.37
CA LEU A 314 -2.93 -17.89 -12.66
C LEU A 314 -3.79 -19.15 -12.89
N GLN A 315 -5.11 -19.00 -12.90
CA GLN A 315 -6.07 -20.09 -13.10
C GLN A 315 -6.11 -20.59 -14.55
N THR A 316 -5.98 -19.66 -15.52
CA THR A 316 -6.14 -19.97 -16.95
C THR A 316 -4.81 -20.26 -17.66
N GLY A 317 -3.68 -19.85 -17.10
CA GLY A 317 -2.36 -19.92 -17.71
C GLY A 317 -2.17 -19.00 -18.93
N THR A 318 -3.02 -17.97 -19.07
CA THR A 318 -3.01 -17.06 -20.23
C THR A 318 -2.88 -15.60 -19.81
N TRP A 319 -2.39 -14.76 -20.73
CA TRP A 319 -2.40 -13.31 -20.54
C TRP A 319 -3.84 -12.83 -20.32
N GLN A 320 -4.02 -11.99 -19.31
CA GLN A 320 -5.28 -11.32 -19.04
C GLN A 320 -5.14 -9.83 -19.26
N PRO A 321 -6.15 -9.17 -19.88
CA PRO A 321 -6.19 -7.72 -19.96
C PRO A 321 -6.45 -7.14 -18.56
N VAL A 322 -5.84 -5.98 -18.30
CA VAL A 322 -6.17 -5.13 -17.15
C VAL A 322 -6.96 -3.96 -17.71
N SER A 323 -8.27 -3.94 -17.44
CA SER A 323 -9.18 -2.91 -17.93
C SER A 323 -9.58 -2.01 -16.78
N SER A 324 -9.15 -0.75 -16.84
CA SER A 324 -9.61 0.28 -15.91
C SER A 324 -10.83 1.00 -16.51
N PRO A 325 -11.84 1.34 -15.70
CA PRO A 325 -12.90 2.23 -16.13
C PRO A 325 -12.35 3.64 -16.40
N ASP A 326 -13.20 4.51 -16.98
CA ASP A 326 -12.84 5.92 -17.16
C ASP A 326 -12.53 6.59 -15.82
N VAL A 327 -11.44 7.36 -15.78
CA VAL A 327 -11.03 8.07 -14.56
C VAL A 327 -12.08 9.15 -14.24
N PRO A 328 -12.74 9.09 -13.07
CA PRO A 328 -13.71 10.12 -12.69
C PRO A 328 -13.04 11.50 -12.57
N ALA A 329 -13.81 12.56 -12.86
CA ALA A 329 -13.31 13.94 -12.85
C ALA A 329 -12.58 14.32 -11.54
N LEU A 330 -13.06 13.82 -10.42
CA LEU A 330 -12.48 14.04 -9.10
C LEU A 330 -11.00 13.56 -9.00
N TYR A 331 -10.59 12.60 -9.82
CA TYR A 331 -9.25 12.01 -9.83
C TYR A 331 -8.37 12.43 -11.02
N GLN A 332 -8.93 13.15 -12.02
CA GLN A 332 -8.21 13.58 -13.23
C GLN A 332 -7.15 14.65 -12.97
N GLY A 333 -7.29 15.48 -11.93
CA GLY A 333 -6.41 16.63 -11.66
C GLY A 333 -4.99 16.30 -11.17
N ALA A 334 -4.65 15.03 -10.89
CA ALA A 334 -3.33 14.62 -10.41
C ALA A 334 -2.35 14.23 -11.54
N LYS A 335 -2.77 14.20 -12.82
CA LYS A 335 -1.95 13.77 -13.98
C LYS A 335 -1.61 14.89 -14.99
N ALA A 336 -1.97 16.14 -14.74
CA ALA A 336 -1.91 17.21 -15.76
C ALA A 336 -0.50 17.75 -16.10
N ASN A 337 0.60 17.12 -15.65
CA ASN A 337 1.96 17.61 -15.95
C ASN A 337 2.87 16.63 -16.70
N SER A 338 2.36 15.63 -17.38
CA SER A 338 3.18 14.74 -18.23
C SER A 338 2.71 14.62 -19.68
N SER A 339 2.20 15.69 -20.30
CA SER A 339 1.97 15.72 -21.75
C SER A 339 3.06 16.55 -22.44
N LEU A 340 4.21 15.97 -22.65
CA LEU A 340 5.03 16.29 -23.83
C LEU A 340 4.74 15.21 -24.86
N ILE A 341 3.68 15.45 -25.64
CA ILE A 341 3.46 14.77 -26.91
C ILE A 341 4.53 15.28 -27.86
N VAL A 342 5.50 14.47 -28.21
CA VAL A 342 6.35 14.70 -29.36
C VAL A 342 5.55 14.25 -30.58
N PRO A 343 5.30 15.11 -31.59
CA PRO A 343 4.68 14.69 -32.84
C PRO A 343 5.62 13.72 -33.56
N ALA A 344 5.05 12.63 -34.07
CA ALA A 344 5.74 11.77 -35.01
C ALA A 344 6.02 12.53 -36.32
N GLU A 345 7.28 12.58 -36.73
CA GLU A 345 7.69 12.71 -38.14
C GLU A 345 8.34 11.42 -38.62
#